data_9b4c61e022493690ac8f9a0b12e996a3
#
_entry.id   9b4c61e022493690ac8f9a0b12e996a3
#
_cell.length_a   1.000
_cell.length_b   1.000
_cell.length_c   1.000
_cell.angle_alpha   90.00
_cell.angle_beta   90.00
_cell.angle_gamma   90.00
#
_symmetry.space_group_name_H-M   'P 1'
#
loop_
_entity.id
_entity.type
_entity.pdbx_description
1 polymer ?
#
loop_
_entity_poly.entity_id
_entity_poly.type
_entity_poly.pdbx_seq_one_letter_code
_entity_poly.pdbx_strand_id
1 'polypeptide(L)'
;PLDDSNWDAWSDRYINPQLRNGEFDLITDEPAPHVYVFPLFTKAFCDELIKLGETKEWTHGRHEFYPTTDNLLDVLGMKNIYNRVINDYVRPYAIDRFQLEGKSWDHLSDESFIIKYPFDEQAHLGVHHDFSNITTLVNLNPGEFEGGGTYFPKYKCLVNPKEIGVATLHPGNITH
;
A
#
# COMPACT_ATOMS: atom_id res chain seq x y z
N PRO A 1 7.24 15.06 -0.81
CA PRO A 1 7.04 14.05 -1.84
C PRO A 1 6.27 14.54 -3.07
N LEU A 2 5.70 15.77 -3.04
CA LEU A 2 4.85 16.30 -4.11
C LEU A 2 5.61 16.79 -5.36
N ASP A 3 6.92 17.01 -5.29
CA ASP A 3 7.72 17.44 -6.43
C ASP A 3 8.28 16.21 -7.17
N ASP A 4 7.62 15.82 -8.26
CA ASP A 4 8.01 14.75 -9.17
C ASP A 4 8.57 15.23 -10.51
N SER A 5 9.00 16.49 -10.58
CA SER A 5 9.56 17.11 -11.79
C SER A 5 10.79 16.36 -12.32
N ASN A 6 11.55 15.73 -11.43
CA ASN A 6 12.60 14.77 -11.76
C ASN A 6 12.26 13.42 -11.17
N TRP A 7 11.61 12.56 -11.96
CA TRP A 7 11.13 11.26 -11.52
C TRP A 7 12.24 10.29 -11.12
N ASP A 8 13.37 10.32 -11.78
CA ASP A 8 14.48 9.45 -11.43
C ASP A 8 15.04 9.79 -10.05
N ALA A 9 15.23 11.08 -9.77
CA ALA A 9 15.66 11.54 -8.45
C ALA A 9 14.59 11.29 -7.37
N TRP A 10 13.30 11.44 -7.73
CA TRP A 10 12.19 11.12 -6.85
C TRP A 10 12.20 9.63 -6.48
N SER A 11 12.28 8.77 -7.48
CA SER A 11 12.31 7.32 -7.30
C SER A 11 13.53 6.86 -6.51
N ASP A 12 14.68 7.47 -6.77
CA ASP A 12 15.93 7.18 -6.05
C ASP A 12 15.82 7.48 -4.55
N ARG A 13 15.08 8.54 -4.21
CA ARG A 13 14.88 8.94 -2.82
C ARG A 13 13.81 8.11 -2.09
N TYR A 14 12.73 7.71 -2.78
CA TYR A 14 11.50 7.26 -2.13
C TYR A 14 11.14 5.79 -2.38
N ILE A 15 11.64 5.18 -3.44
CA ILE A 15 11.37 3.76 -3.76
C ILE A 15 12.55 2.89 -3.30
N ASN A 16 12.23 1.69 -2.82
CA ASN A 16 13.26 0.71 -2.45
C ASN A 16 14.18 0.41 -3.65
N PRO A 17 15.52 0.46 -3.49
CA PRO A 17 16.47 0.28 -4.60
C PRO A 17 16.33 -1.07 -5.31
N GLN A 18 16.14 -2.15 -4.59
CA GLN A 18 16.03 -3.49 -5.18
C GLN A 18 14.73 -3.64 -5.98
N LEU A 19 13.62 -3.04 -5.50
CA LEU A 19 12.37 -3.00 -6.26
C LEU A 19 12.56 -2.22 -7.57
N ARG A 20 13.23 -1.07 -7.53
CA ARG A 20 13.57 -0.27 -8.72
C ARG A 20 14.42 -1.04 -9.74
N ASN A 21 15.30 -1.88 -9.26
CA ASN A 21 16.16 -2.70 -10.10
C ASN A 21 15.47 -3.96 -10.65
N GLY A 22 14.21 -4.23 -10.24
CA GLY A 22 13.49 -5.45 -10.63
C GLY A 22 14.02 -6.73 -9.95
N GLU A 23 14.70 -6.58 -8.82
CA GLU A 23 15.27 -7.70 -8.04
C GLU A 23 14.19 -8.38 -7.17
N PHE A 24 13.04 -8.69 -7.76
CA PHE A 24 11.82 -9.10 -7.03
C PHE A 24 12.03 -10.36 -6.18
N ASP A 25 12.75 -11.35 -6.70
CA ASP A 25 12.99 -12.61 -5.98
C ASP A 25 13.84 -12.44 -4.71
N LEU A 26 14.67 -11.39 -4.67
CA LEU A 26 15.54 -11.11 -3.52
C LEU A 26 14.80 -10.42 -2.36
N ILE A 27 13.65 -9.81 -2.64
CA ILE A 27 12.94 -8.94 -1.69
C ILE A 27 11.54 -9.42 -1.33
N THR A 28 11.10 -10.56 -1.88
CA THR A 28 9.74 -11.06 -1.69
C THR A 28 9.69 -12.17 -0.68
N ASP A 29 8.80 -12.01 0.32
CA ASP A 29 8.29 -13.09 1.15
C ASP A 29 6.86 -13.44 0.74
N GLU A 30 6.50 -14.73 0.81
CA GLU A 30 5.14 -15.23 0.58
C GLU A 30 4.63 -15.96 1.84
N PRO A 31 4.15 -15.22 2.85
CA PRO A 31 3.68 -15.81 4.11
C PRO A 31 2.43 -16.68 3.98
N ALA A 32 1.65 -16.49 2.93
CA ALA A 32 0.51 -17.32 2.56
C ALA A 32 0.34 -17.33 1.03
N PRO A 33 -0.32 -18.33 0.44
CA PRO A 33 -0.48 -18.42 -1.01
C PRO A 33 -1.08 -17.14 -1.61
N HIS A 34 -0.34 -16.54 -2.56
CA HIS A 34 -0.70 -15.29 -3.23
C HIS A 34 -0.76 -14.05 -2.32
N VAL A 35 -0.18 -14.10 -1.14
CA VAL A 35 0.04 -12.95 -0.26
C VAL A 35 1.53 -12.67 -0.25
N TYR A 36 1.93 -11.56 -0.85
CA TYR A 36 3.34 -11.19 -1.02
C TYR A 36 3.69 -10.00 -0.15
N VAL A 37 4.85 -10.05 0.47
CA VAL A 37 5.40 -8.97 1.31
C VAL A 37 6.73 -8.52 0.71
N PHE A 38 6.88 -7.21 0.49
CA PHE A 38 8.09 -6.64 -0.12
C PHE A 38 8.30 -5.18 0.29
N PRO A 39 9.54 -4.69 0.36
CA PRO A 39 9.81 -3.28 0.63
C PRO A 39 9.47 -2.43 -0.60
N LEU A 40 8.48 -1.55 -0.47
CA LEU A 40 8.05 -0.63 -1.52
C LEU A 40 8.70 0.74 -1.35
N PHE A 41 8.48 1.38 -0.20
CA PHE A 41 8.91 2.74 0.05
C PHE A 41 10.06 2.84 1.04
N THR A 42 10.85 3.90 0.90
CA THR A 42 11.83 4.28 1.91
C THR A 42 11.15 4.95 3.11
N LYS A 43 11.84 4.99 4.24
CA LYS A 43 11.38 5.72 5.43
C LYS A 43 11.12 7.20 5.12
N ALA A 44 11.93 7.82 4.27
CA ALA A 44 11.77 9.22 3.89
C ALA A 44 10.40 9.49 3.26
N PHE A 45 9.92 8.60 2.37
CA PHE A 45 8.58 8.72 1.79
C PHE A 45 7.49 8.60 2.85
N CYS A 46 7.58 7.58 3.71
CA CYS A 46 6.58 7.33 4.74
C CYS A 46 6.46 8.51 5.72
N ASP A 47 7.58 9.03 6.20
CA ASP A 47 7.61 10.20 7.10
C ASP A 47 7.00 11.45 6.44
N GLU A 48 7.30 11.68 5.17
CA GLU A 48 6.77 12.85 4.43
C GLU A 48 5.30 12.67 4.07
N LEU A 49 4.85 11.46 3.76
CA LEU A 49 3.44 11.16 3.49
C LEU A 49 2.57 11.34 4.75
N ILE A 50 3.04 10.86 5.90
CA ILE A 50 2.35 11.06 7.18
C ILE A 50 2.21 12.56 7.46
N LYS A 51 3.30 13.33 7.37
CA LYS A 51 3.26 14.78 7.57
C LYS A 51 2.29 15.46 6.60
N LEU A 52 2.27 15.04 5.35
CA LEU A 52 1.34 15.57 4.35
C LEU A 52 -0.11 15.26 4.70
N GLY A 53 -0.40 14.02 5.13
CA GLY A 53 -1.74 13.61 5.60
C GLY A 53 -2.24 14.46 6.76
N GLU A 54 -1.37 14.78 7.72
CA GLU A 54 -1.72 15.62 8.88
C GLU A 54 -1.94 17.12 8.52
N THR A 55 -1.64 17.55 7.29
CA THR A 55 -1.96 18.92 6.84
C THR A 55 -3.41 19.10 6.40
N LYS A 56 -4.17 18.03 6.28
CA LYS A 56 -5.56 18.04 5.81
C LYS A 56 -6.51 17.55 6.90
N GLU A 57 -7.75 18.00 6.84
CA GLU A 57 -8.80 17.41 7.65
C GLU A 57 -9.02 15.96 7.21
N TRP A 58 -9.14 15.07 8.19
CA TRP A 58 -9.41 13.67 7.93
C TRP A 58 -10.89 13.46 7.66
N THR A 59 -11.18 12.65 6.65
CA THR A 59 -12.55 12.25 6.31
C THR A 59 -12.95 11.05 7.16
N HIS A 60 -14.14 11.10 7.74
CA HIS A 60 -14.68 10.01 8.56
C HIS A 60 -15.83 9.31 7.83
N GLY A 61 -15.86 7.97 7.92
CA GLY A 61 -17.00 7.18 7.46
C GLY A 61 -17.21 7.19 5.95
N ARG A 62 -16.17 7.36 5.15
CA ARG A 62 -16.24 7.29 3.67
C ARG A 62 -16.80 5.95 3.20
N HIS A 63 -16.52 4.88 3.92
CA HIS A 63 -17.07 3.55 3.67
C HIS A 63 -18.18 3.24 4.68
N GLU A 64 -19.41 3.07 4.20
CA GLU A 64 -20.59 2.88 5.05
C GLU A 64 -20.48 1.62 5.94
N PHE A 65 -19.98 0.50 5.36
CA PHE A 65 -19.90 -0.78 6.08
C PHE A 65 -18.60 -0.97 6.85
N TYR A 66 -17.54 -0.28 6.45
CA TYR A 66 -16.21 -0.35 7.06
C TYR A 66 -15.69 1.08 7.22
N PRO A 67 -16.27 1.85 8.17
CA PRO A 67 -15.89 3.24 8.33
C PRO A 67 -14.41 3.38 8.64
N THR A 68 -13.77 4.32 7.95
CA THR A 68 -12.35 4.64 8.12
C THR A 68 -12.19 6.12 8.41
N THR A 69 -11.11 6.46 9.09
CA THR A 69 -10.57 7.82 9.13
C THR A 69 -9.48 7.88 8.08
N ASP A 70 -9.77 8.48 6.92
CA ASP A 70 -8.88 8.42 5.76
C ASP A 70 -8.87 9.69 4.92
N ASN A 71 -7.88 9.79 4.04
CA ASN A 71 -7.83 10.77 2.96
C ASN A 71 -7.38 10.09 1.66
N LEU A 72 -8.07 10.39 0.55
CA LEU A 72 -7.60 10.01 -0.77
C LEU A 72 -6.28 10.69 -1.08
N LEU A 73 -5.35 10.00 -1.71
CA LEU A 73 -4.08 10.59 -2.17
C LEU A 73 -4.30 11.70 -3.19
N ASP A 74 -5.42 11.70 -3.92
CA ASP A 74 -5.86 12.79 -4.79
C ASP A 74 -6.05 14.11 -4.02
N VAL A 75 -6.70 14.04 -2.84
CA VAL A 75 -6.93 15.20 -1.97
C VAL A 75 -5.61 15.76 -1.45
N LEU A 76 -4.62 14.90 -1.30
CA LEU A 76 -3.26 15.28 -0.91
C LEU A 76 -2.43 15.81 -2.08
N GLY A 77 -2.98 15.87 -3.31
CA GLY A 77 -2.27 16.31 -4.51
C GLY A 77 -1.29 15.27 -5.07
N MET A 78 -1.42 14.01 -4.70
CA MET A 78 -0.49 12.95 -5.08
C MET A 78 -0.97 12.08 -6.24
N LYS A 79 -2.06 12.43 -6.94
CA LYS A 79 -2.66 11.61 -8.00
C LYS A 79 -1.67 11.17 -9.07
N ASN A 80 -0.91 12.09 -9.62
CA ASN A 80 0.05 11.78 -10.68
C ASN A 80 1.20 10.91 -10.16
N ILE A 81 1.63 11.17 -8.93
CA ILE A 81 2.72 10.46 -8.27
C ILE A 81 2.33 9.01 -8.01
N TYR A 82 1.19 8.77 -7.37
CA TYR A 82 0.81 7.38 -7.08
C TYR A 82 0.49 6.60 -8.35
N ASN A 83 -0.08 7.24 -9.40
CA ASN A 83 -0.27 6.60 -10.70
C ASN A 83 1.07 6.13 -11.30
N ARG A 84 2.11 6.96 -11.21
CA ARG A 84 3.46 6.57 -11.64
C ARG A 84 4.04 5.46 -10.77
N VAL A 85 3.89 5.53 -9.45
CA VAL A 85 4.33 4.44 -8.54
C VAL A 85 3.63 3.13 -8.89
N ILE A 86 2.32 3.16 -9.11
CA ILE A 86 1.57 1.96 -9.51
C ILE A 86 2.10 1.44 -10.84
N ASN A 87 2.22 2.27 -11.85
CA ASN A 87 2.60 1.85 -13.19
C ASN A 87 4.04 1.35 -13.27
N ASP A 88 4.97 2.03 -12.60
CA ASP A 88 6.40 1.79 -12.76
C ASP A 88 6.94 0.72 -11.78
N TYR A 89 6.27 0.48 -10.64
CA TYR A 89 6.76 -0.39 -9.58
C TYR A 89 5.78 -1.47 -9.12
N VAL A 90 4.55 -1.08 -8.72
CA VAL A 90 3.59 -2.04 -8.16
C VAL A 90 3.05 -2.97 -9.24
N ARG A 91 2.71 -2.45 -10.40
CA ARG A 91 2.16 -3.23 -11.52
C ARG A 91 3.17 -4.23 -12.10
N PRO A 92 4.42 -3.87 -12.42
CA PRO A 92 5.43 -4.84 -12.86
C PRO A 92 5.66 -5.95 -11.84
N TYR A 93 5.73 -5.58 -10.55
CA TYR A 93 5.85 -6.55 -9.47
C TYR A 93 4.64 -7.51 -9.40
N ALA A 94 3.42 -6.99 -9.48
CA ALA A 94 2.21 -7.81 -9.48
C ALA A 94 2.11 -8.73 -10.70
N ILE A 95 2.49 -8.24 -11.89
CA ILE A 95 2.54 -9.05 -13.11
C ILE A 95 3.47 -10.23 -12.94
N ASP A 96 4.65 -10.00 -12.39
CA ASP A 96 5.64 -11.04 -12.13
C ASP A 96 5.13 -12.07 -11.11
N ARG A 97 4.66 -11.60 -9.95
CA ARG A 97 4.21 -12.49 -8.87
C ARG A 97 2.96 -13.30 -9.23
N PHE A 98 2.00 -12.73 -9.92
CA PHE A 98 0.76 -13.41 -10.31
C PHE A 98 0.79 -14.01 -11.72
N GLN A 99 1.91 -13.93 -12.44
CA GLN A 99 2.10 -14.44 -13.79
C GLN A 99 1.00 -13.93 -14.75
N LEU A 100 0.77 -12.62 -14.75
CA LEU A 100 -0.33 -11.97 -15.48
C LEU A 100 0.08 -11.50 -16.88
N GLU A 101 1.08 -12.10 -17.49
CA GLU A 101 1.54 -11.76 -18.84
C GLU A 101 0.39 -11.76 -19.85
N GLY A 102 0.42 -10.79 -20.77
CA GLY A 102 -0.57 -10.65 -21.85
C GLY A 102 -1.95 -10.15 -21.42
N LYS A 103 -2.14 -9.78 -20.16
CA LYS A 103 -3.38 -9.13 -19.69
C LYS A 103 -3.25 -7.62 -19.81
N SER A 104 -4.29 -6.97 -20.35
CA SER A 104 -4.37 -5.50 -20.39
C SER A 104 -4.75 -4.96 -19.02
N TRP A 105 -3.99 -3.99 -18.54
CA TRP A 105 -4.24 -3.24 -17.30
C TRP A 105 -4.73 -1.82 -17.58
N ASP A 106 -4.86 -1.46 -18.86
CA ASP A 106 -5.08 -0.08 -19.33
C ASP A 106 -6.44 0.51 -18.94
N HIS A 107 -7.36 -0.33 -18.47
CA HIS A 107 -8.73 0.06 -18.11
C HIS A 107 -9.06 -0.12 -16.64
N LEU A 108 -8.07 -0.43 -15.79
CA LEU A 108 -8.30 -0.54 -14.36
C LEU A 108 -8.25 0.83 -13.71
N SER A 109 -9.27 1.15 -12.93
CA SER A 109 -9.25 2.31 -12.06
C SER A 109 -8.45 1.99 -10.80
N ASP A 110 -7.58 2.91 -10.42
CA ASP A 110 -6.80 2.80 -9.20
C ASP A 110 -7.39 3.77 -8.15
N GLU A 111 -7.60 3.28 -6.95
CA GLU A 111 -7.93 4.11 -5.79
C GLU A 111 -6.83 3.95 -4.74
N SER A 112 -6.32 5.08 -4.27
CA SER A 112 -5.28 5.09 -3.24
C SER A 112 -5.62 6.10 -2.15
N PHE A 113 -5.49 5.67 -0.90
CA PHE A 113 -5.79 6.49 0.27
C PHE A 113 -4.86 6.15 1.43
N ILE A 114 -4.69 7.11 2.33
CA ILE A 114 -4.02 6.91 3.61
C ILE A 114 -5.07 6.76 4.69
N ILE A 115 -4.93 5.74 5.54
CA ILE A 115 -5.81 5.49 6.69
C ILE A 115 -5.07 5.88 7.97
N LYS A 116 -5.78 6.55 8.86
CA LYS A 116 -5.33 6.84 10.22
C LYS A 116 -6.16 6.02 11.21
N TYR A 117 -5.48 5.39 12.17
CA TYR A 117 -6.10 4.72 13.30
C TYR A 117 -5.80 5.51 14.59
N PRO A 118 -6.66 6.48 14.96
CA PRO A 118 -6.49 7.25 16.20
C PRO A 118 -6.66 6.35 17.42
N PHE A 119 -5.97 6.68 18.52
CA PHE A 119 -5.95 5.88 19.75
C PHE A 119 -7.33 5.70 20.39
N ASP A 120 -8.19 6.72 20.30
CA ASP A 120 -9.52 6.80 20.93
C ASP A 120 -10.68 6.58 19.95
N GLU A 121 -10.38 6.16 18.72
CA GLU A 121 -11.39 5.89 17.68
C GLU A 121 -11.33 4.44 17.23
N GLN A 122 -11.67 4.19 15.96
CA GLN A 122 -11.66 2.87 15.37
C GLN A 122 -10.23 2.32 15.23
N ALA A 123 -9.93 1.24 15.92
CA ALA A 123 -8.62 0.63 15.96
C ALA A 123 -8.42 -0.50 14.93
N HIS A 124 -9.48 -0.94 14.24
CA HIS A 124 -9.41 -2.06 13.30
C HIS A 124 -10.55 -2.01 12.29
N LEU A 125 -10.39 -2.71 11.18
CA LEU A 125 -11.46 -3.05 10.26
C LEU A 125 -11.94 -4.49 10.53
N GLY A 126 -13.25 -4.71 10.39
CA GLY A 126 -13.82 -6.06 10.43
C GLY A 126 -13.36 -6.89 9.23
N VAL A 127 -13.51 -8.20 9.34
CA VAL A 127 -13.17 -9.13 8.24
C VAL A 127 -14.00 -8.81 7.01
N HIS A 128 -13.33 -8.59 5.87
CA HIS A 128 -13.94 -8.20 4.60
C HIS A 128 -13.15 -8.74 3.40
N HIS A 129 -13.58 -8.38 2.22
CA HIS A 129 -12.82 -8.50 0.98
C HIS A 129 -12.95 -7.18 0.21
N ASP A 130 -11.96 -6.88 -0.60
CA ASP A 130 -11.95 -5.69 -1.42
C ASP A 130 -12.60 -5.93 -2.79
N PHE A 131 -13.18 -4.89 -3.35
CA PHE A 131 -13.68 -4.92 -4.72
C PHE A 131 -12.57 -4.76 -5.78
N SER A 132 -11.34 -4.59 -5.36
CA SER A 132 -10.18 -4.51 -6.23
C SER A 132 -9.78 -5.88 -6.81
N ASN A 133 -9.10 -5.91 -7.94
CA ASN A 133 -8.43 -7.12 -8.41
C ASN A 133 -7.21 -7.45 -7.55
N ILE A 134 -6.46 -6.41 -7.17
CA ILE A 134 -5.25 -6.51 -6.35
C ILE A 134 -5.29 -5.37 -5.33
N THR A 135 -5.03 -5.70 -4.09
CA THR A 135 -4.87 -4.76 -2.98
C THR A 135 -3.41 -4.69 -2.58
N THR A 136 -2.93 -3.48 -2.31
CA THR A 136 -1.59 -3.24 -1.78
C THR A 136 -1.72 -2.39 -0.52
N LEU A 137 -1.29 -2.91 0.61
CA LEU A 137 -1.27 -2.25 1.91
C LEU A 137 0.16 -1.89 2.26
N VAL A 138 0.42 -0.68 2.75
CA VAL A 138 1.76 -0.23 3.14
C VAL A 138 1.76 0.24 4.58
N ASN A 139 2.64 -0.33 5.40
CA ASN A 139 2.85 0.12 6.78
C ASN A 139 3.76 1.35 6.79
N LEU A 140 3.21 2.51 7.18
CA LEU A 140 3.95 3.77 7.16
C LEU A 140 4.78 4.02 8.43
N ASN A 141 4.28 3.61 9.61
CA ASN A 141 4.94 3.86 10.89
C ASN A 141 4.88 2.67 11.87
N PRO A 142 5.22 1.43 11.43
CA PRO A 142 5.29 0.30 12.35
C PRO A 142 6.29 0.61 13.48
N GLY A 143 5.95 0.18 14.71
CA GLY A 143 6.74 0.48 15.90
C GLY A 143 6.28 1.73 16.68
N GLU A 144 5.42 2.56 16.11
CA GLU A 144 4.77 3.67 16.82
C GLU A 144 3.40 3.29 17.41
N PHE A 145 2.97 2.04 17.20
CA PHE A 145 1.71 1.48 17.71
C PHE A 145 1.89 0.00 18.08
N GLU A 146 0.97 -0.51 18.90
CA GLU A 146 0.91 -1.94 19.25
C GLU A 146 -0.10 -2.67 18.36
N GLY A 147 0.15 -3.96 18.07
CA GLY A 147 -0.73 -4.79 17.23
C GLY A 147 -0.53 -4.55 15.74
N GLY A 148 -1.63 -4.33 15.02
CA GLY A 148 -1.67 -4.13 13.57
C GLY A 148 -1.50 -5.41 12.75
N GLY A 149 -1.39 -5.23 11.44
CA GLY A 149 -1.28 -6.30 10.47
C GLY A 149 -2.62 -6.73 9.87
N THR A 150 -2.55 -7.58 8.86
CA THR A 150 -3.70 -8.11 8.14
C THR A 150 -3.83 -9.60 8.40
N TYR A 151 -4.97 -10.01 8.92
CA TYR A 151 -5.25 -11.43 9.16
C TYR A 151 -6.00 -12.04 7.98
N PHE A 152 -5.49 -13.15 7.48
CA PHE A 152 -6.10 -13.94 6.39
C PHE A 152 -6.75 -15.21 6.95
N PRO A 153 -8.08 -15.22 7.21
CA PRO A 153 -8.77 -16.34 7.85
C PRO A 153 -8.60 -17.66 7.12
N LYS A 154 -8.66 -17.63 5.79
CA LYS A 154 -8.49 -18.82 4.94
C LYS A 154 -7.18 -19.56 5.21
N TYR A 155 -6.12 -18.83 5.50
CA TYR A 155 -4.78 -19.35 5.73
C TYR A 155 -4.41 -19.41 7.23
N LYS A 156 -5.26 -18.87 8.11
CA LYS A 156 -4.98 -18.70 9.54
C LYS A 156 -3.64 -17.97 9.77
N CYS A 157 -3.37 -16.98 8.95
CA CYS A 157 -2.10 -16.27 8.91
C CYS A 157 -2.31 -14.78 9.21
N LEU A 158 -1.53 -14.25 10.16
CA LEU A 158 -1.40 -12.82 10.42
C LEU A 158 -0.14 -12.31 9.73
N VAL A 159 -0.30 -11.42 8.77
CA VAL A 159 0.79 -10.74 8.08
C VAL A 159 0.96 -9.35 8.69
N ASN A 160 2.06 -9.12 9.37
CA ASN A 160 2.32 -7.87 10.09
C ASN A 160 3.78 -7.43 9.94
N PRO A 161 4.15 -6.88 8.78
CA PRO A 161 5.49 -6.35 8.55
C PRO A 161 5.85 -5.30 9.60
N LYS A 162 7.05 -5.41 10.17
CA LYS A 162 7.54 -4.51 11.23
C LYS A 162 8.48 -3.44 10.72
N GLU A 163 8.75 -3.44 9.42
CA GLU A 163 9.61 -2.47 8.78
C GLU A 163 8.79 -1.38 8.08
N ILE A 164 9.29 -0.14 8.15
CA ILE A 164 8.64 1.02 7.53
C ILE A 164 8.67 0.90 6.01
N GLY A 165 7.55 1.18 5.35
CA GLY A 165 7.44 1.20 3.90
C GLY A 165 7.33 -0.19 3.26
N VAL A 166 7.21 -1.25 4.06
CA VAL A 166 6.94 -2.60 3.56
C VAL A 166 5.49 -2.73 3.16
N ALA A 167 5.27 -3.27 1.98
CA ALA A 167 3.97 -3.52 1.39
C ALA A 167 3.54 -4.97 1.56
N THR A 168 2.24 -5.19 1.76
CA THR A 168 1.57 -6.48 1.60
C THR A 168 0.66 -6.39 0.39
N LEU A 169 0.84 -7.29 -0.59
CA LEU A 169 0.09 -7.34 -1.84
C LEU A 169 -0.65 -8.66 -1.94
N HIS A 170 -1.94 -8.61 -2.26
CA HIS A 170 -2.79 -9.80 -2.40
C HIS A 170 -3.95 -9.55 -3.37
N PRO A 171 -4.60 -10.62 -3.90
CA PRO A 171 -5.88 -10.49 -4.61
C PRO A 171 -6.95 -9.88 -3.71
N GLY A 172 -7.69 -8.88 -4.20
CA GLY A 172 -8.71 -8.19 -3.41
C GLY A 172 -9.83 -9.10 -2.90
N ASN A 173 -10.15 -10.17 -3.66
CA ASN A 173 -11.19 -11.15 -3.29
C ASN A 173 -10.77 -12.12 -2.19
N ILE A 174 -9.54 -12.08 -1.69
CA ILE A 174 -9.16 -12.85 -0.51
C ILE A 174 -9.70 -12.13 0.73
N THR A 175 -10.49 -12.86 1.51
CA THR A 175 -11.01 -12.36 2.78
C THR A 175 -9.87 -12.09 3.77
N HIS A 176 -9.89 -10.91 4.36
CA HIS A 176 -8.87 -10.47 5.31
C HIS A 176 -9.44 -9.51 6.35
#